data_0d2fa8cc4a09311508b6fc46d2293ad2
#
_entry.id   0d2fa8cc4a09311508b6fc46d2293ad2
#
_cell.length_a   1.000
_cell.length_b   1.000
_cell.length_c   1.000
_cell.angle_alpha   90.00
_cell.angle_beta   90.00
_cell.angle_gamma   90.00
#
_symmetry.space_group_name_H-M   'P 1'
#
loop_
_entity.id
_entity.type
_entity.pdbx_description
1 polymer ?
#
loop_
_entity_poly.entity_id
_entity_poly.type
_entity_poly.pdbx_seq_one_letter_code
_entity_poly.pdbx_strand_id
1 'polypeptide(L)'
;IFGGTVGVSLLALYQQGDGLRAQNYQLILFESAALFFFFLIFQKWKRPFLLLVPALVCLVLINHAANGKAGNLVQKEDYQEITDSAWQDAVRDALDGETGLCRTEQSGVAKKRKDNVNRIWNMRQWTTSVYSSAYDTEYQNFRNNVFQVEQPFRNGLMQSASANPLFQKFMGVKYVIGRSEDGENFTTEVQETAAPVIYGTSQILSEKTYQTMEFPYNQTMLMQYAVTDEENIAEHGVTKTKGIQETNVTFTAKHGVTKEDDSWKIRTKKNQKSTLSLDEDTSGKERILYLQFDVENEHPNRDVSIVINGIRNKLTAKSHLYYNGNTTFTYVMKLSADQKKVNVTLGKGTYRICNLKSYVSDTTVLEDDSLYQSTFTPDWNATKGNQISGSIEMEQDGYLITSIPYDSHLEIKVDGREVVTEKVNTAFVGCRMVSGEHWVTITYHAPGLSAGKWISLAGILLWAGMWLLTRKFSRAEKNL
;
A
#
# COMPACT_ATOMS: atom_id res chain seq x y z
N ILE A 1 37.73 2.64 -22.06
CA ILE A 1 36.41 2.97 -21.49
C ILE A 1 35.61 3.80 -22.49
N PHE A 2 36.13 4.94 -22.98
CA PHE A 2 35.41 5.84 -23.90
C PHE A 2 34.88 5.11 -25.16
N GLY A 3 35.73 4.35 -25.87
CA GLY A 3 35.32 3.60 -27.06
C GLY A 3 34.22 2.57 -26.77
N GLY A 4 34.25 1.94 -25.59
CA GLY A 4 33.21 1.01 -25.15
C GLY A 4 31.87 1.72 -24.91
N THR A 5 31.86 2.87 -24.23
CA THR A 5 30.64 3.64 -23.97
C THR A 5 29.99 4.14 -25.25
N VAL A 6 30.80 4.67 -26.19
CA VAL A 6 30.31 5.10 -27.51
C VAL A 6 29.75 3.93 -28.30
N GLY A 7 30.47 2.78 -28.34
CA GLY A 7 30.01 1.58 -29.05
C GLY A 7 28.68 1.06 -28.54
N VAL A 8 28.51 0.94 -27.22
CA VAL A 8 27.25 0.48 -26.61
C VAL A 8 26.12 1.49 -26.90
N SER A 9 26.38 2.81 -26.81
CA SER A 9 25.36 3.83 -27.08
C SER A 9 24.90 3.84 -28.53
N LEU A 10 25.85 3.64 -29.49
CA LEU A 10 25.51 3.52 -30.92
C LEU A 10 24.71 2.26 -31.22
N LEU A 11 25.07 1.14 -30.60
CA LEU A 11 24.37 -0.14 -30.77
C LEU A 11 22.94 -0.05 -30.24
N ALA A 12 22.77 0.61 -29.07
CA ALA A 12 21.47 0.79 -28.46
C ALA A 12 20.57 1.76 -29.28
N LEU A 13 21.13 2.81 -29.87
CA LEU A 13 20.42 3.69 -30.80
C LEU A 13 19.98 2.96 -32.07
N TYR A 14 20.82 2.08 -32.60
CA TYR A 14 20.49 1.26 -33.77
C TYR A 14 19.35 0.28 -33.50
N GLN A 15 19.31 -0.31 -32.32
CA GLN A 15 18.28 -1.30 -31.96
C GLN A 15 16.92 -0.75 -31.57
N GLN A 16 16.82 0.50 -31.12
CA GLN A 16 15.61 0.98 -30.42
C GLN A 16 14.71 1.93 -31.22
N GLY A 17 15.11 2.38 -32.39
CA GLY A 17 14.26 3.32 -33.16
C GLY A 17 13.94 4.64 -32.42
N ASP A 18 12.90 5.34 -32.84
CA ASP A 18 12.47 6.63 -32.28
C ASP A 18 11.81 6.50 -30.91
N GLY A 19 12.23 7.34 -29.93
CA GLY A 19 11.58 7.45 -28.63
C GLY A 19 12.43 8.10 -27.54
N LEU A 20 11.87 8.27 -26.34
CA LEU A 20 12.51 8.84 -25.15
C LEU A 20 13.86 8.20 -24.81
N ARG A 21 14.02 6.90 -25.08
CA ARG A 21 15.27 6.16 -24.88
C ARG A 21 16.33 6.56 -25.91
N ALA A 22 15.95 6.79 -27.15
CA ALA A 22 16.88 7.28 -28.17
C ALA A 22 17.49 8.64 -27.81
N GLN A 23 16.70 9.54 -27.25
CA GLN A 23 17.19 10.84 -26.76
C GLN A 23 18.24 10.70 -25.64
N ASN A 24 18.05 9.75 -24.72
CA ASN A 24 19.01 9.49 -23.66
C ASN A 24 20.36 8.96 -24.22
N TYR A 25 20.34 8.08 -25.23
CA TYR A 25 21.57 7.58 -25.86
C TYR A 25 22.28 8.66 -26.68
N GLN A 26 21.54 9.54 -27.35
CA GLN A 26 22.10 10.70 -28.04
C GLN A 26 22.80 11.64 -27.06
N LEU A 27 22.21 11.85 -25.86
CA LEU A 27 22.81 12.64 -24.80
C LEU A 27 24.13 12.02 -24.30
N ILE A 28 24.13 10.71 -24.02
CA ILE A 28 25.32 9.98 -23.57
C ILE A 28 26.44 10.08 -24.63
N LEU A 29 26.11 9.99 -25.91
CA LEU A 29 27.07 10.19 -26.99
C LEU A 29 27.65 11.58 -26.99
N PHE A 30 26.82 12.61 -26.82
CA PHE A 30 27.25 14.00 -26.79
C PHE A 30 28.13 14.30 -25.57
N GLU A 31 27.73 13.82 -24.38
CA GLU A 31 28.53 13.92 -23.15
C GLU A 31 29.90 13.21 -23.31
N SER A 32 29.87 12.00 -23.88
CA SER A 32 31.12 11.25 -24.15
C SER A 32 32.03 11.98 -25.10
N ALA A 33 31.51 12.59 -26.17
CA ALA A 33 32.28 13.39 -27.12
C ALA A 33 32.89 14.67 -26.46
N ALA A 34 32.11 15.35 -25.63
CA ALA A 34 32.55 16.50 -24.86
C ALA A 34 33.68 16.12 -23.89
N LEU A 35 33.53 15.04 -23.13
CA LEU A 35 34.57 14.55 -22.23
C LEU A 35 35.85 14.15 -22.97
N PHE A 36 35.73 13.52 -24.14
CA PHE A 36 36.89 13.18 -24.97
C PHE A 36 37.61 14.42 -25.49
N PHE A 37 36.87 15.46 -25.90
CA PHE A 37 37.46 16.73 -26.33
C PHE A 37 38.23 17.41 -25.19
N PHE A 38 37.63 17.47 -23.99
CA PHE A 38 38.32 17.98 -22.80
C PHE A 38 39.56 17.13 -22.45
N PHE A 39 39.52 15.84 -22.59
CA PHE A 39 40.66 14.95 -22.36
C PHE A 39 41.83 15.24 -23.33
N LEU A 40 41.54 15.48 -24.62
CA LEU A 40 42.56 15.83 -25.60
C LEU A 40 43.23 17.17 -25.28
N ILE A 41 42.44 18.16 -24.84
CA ILE A 41 42.99 19.46 -24.42
C ILE A 41 43.81 19.30 -23.13
N PHE A 42 43.31 18.48 -22.20
CA PHE A 42 43.95 18.18 -20.93
C PHE A 42 45.34 17.60 -21.09
N GLN A 43 45.59 16.76 -22.10
CA GLN A 43 46.91 16.18 -22.38
C GLN A 43 47.95 17.24 -22.79
N LYS A 44 47.53 18.36 -23.34
CA LYS A 44 48.44 19.44 -23.84
C LYS A 44 48.65 20.58 -22.85
N TRP A 45 47.93 20.64 -21.76
CA TRP A 45 47.98 21.78 -20.81
C TRP A 45 48.87 21.49 -19.61
N LYS A 46 49.70 22.47 -19.23
CA LYS A 46 50.58 22.34 -18.04
C LYS A 46 49.83 22.39 -16.69
N ARG A 47 48.56 22.81 -16.67
CA ARG A 47 47.72 22.87 -15.46
C ARG A 47 46.35 22.25 -15.72
N PRO A 48 46.30 20.94 -15.87
CA PRO A 48 45.12 20.26 -16.34
C PRO A 48 43.93 20.38 -15.37
N PHE A 49 44.16 20.55 -14.07
CA PHE A 49 43.06 20.66 -13.08
C PHE A 49 42.16 21.88 -13.32
N LEU A 50 42.65 22.94 -13.99
CA LEU A 50 41.85 24.12 -14.35
C LEU A 50 40.76 23.81 -15.39
N LEU A 51 40.87 22.71 -16.14
CA LEU A 51 39.86 22.25 -17.08
C LEU A 51 38.77 21.42 -16.43
N LEU A 52 39.01 20.91 -15.23
CA LEU A 52 38.04 20.08 -14.52
C LEU A 52 36.76 20.86 -14.19
N VAL A 53 36.89 22.10 -13.78
CA VAL A 53 35.76 22.97 -13.45
C VAL A 53 34.89 23.25 -14.69
N PRO A 54 35.42 23.78 -15.83
CA PRO A 54 34.59 23.98 -17.02
C PRO A 54 34.02 22.64 -17.59
N ALA A 55 34.74 21.52 -17.48
CA ALA A 55 34.23 20.23 -17.90
C ALA A 55 33.02 19.81 -17.05
N LEU A 56 33.10 19.95 -15.73
CA LEU A 56 31.98 19.68 -14.82
C LEU A 56 30.79 20.61 -15.08
N VAL A 57 31.06 21.92 -15.30
CA VAL A 57 30.02 22.90 -15.64
C VAL A 57 29.33 22.52 -16.95
N CYS A 58 30.08 22.14 -17.99
CA CYS A 58 29.50 21.66 -19.24
C CYS A 58 28.64 20.43 -19.04
N LEU A 59 29.08 19.41 -18.27
CA LEU A 59 28.30 18.22 -17.96
C LEU A 59 27.01 18.57 -17.24
N VAL A 60 27.08 19.45 -16.23
CA VAL A 60 25.88 19.90 -15.50
C VAL A 60 24.91 20.64 -16.40
N LEU A 61 25.42 21.53 -17.28
CA LEU A 61 24.56 22.27 -18.22
C LEU A 61 23.94 21.38 -19.27
N ILE A 62 24.66 20.39 -19.80
CA ILE A 62 24.15 19.41 -20.76
C ILE A 62 23.06 18.58 -20.10
N ASN A 63 23.33 18.07 -18.89
CA ASN A 63 22.34 17.30 -18.13
C ASN A 63 21.11 18.13 -17.79
N HIS A 64 21.29 19.38 -17.41
CA HIS A 64 20.19 20.31 -17.15
C HIS A 64 19.37 20.62 -18.42
N ALA A 65 20.03 20.86 -19.55
CA ALA A 65 19.36 21.13 -20.82
C ALA A 65 18.57 19.89 -21.33
N ALA A 66 19.10 18.70 -21.12
CA ALA A 66 18.45 17.45 -21.51
C ALA A 66 17.28 17.10 -20.62
N ASN A 67 17.43 17.26 -19.31
CA ASN A 67 16.40 16.94 -18.31
C ASN A 67 15.48 18.14 -18.02
N GLY A 68 15.85 19.36 -18.40
CA GLY A 68 15.06 20.57 -18.15
C GLY A 68 13.70 20.61 -18.88
N LYS A 69 13.52 19.78 -19.91
CA LYS A 69 12.17 19.53 -20.52
C LYS A 69 11.34 18.50 -19.73
N ALA A 70 11.92 17.84 -18.77
CA ALA A 70 11.22 16.84 -17.97
C ALA A 70 10.19 17.44 -17.01
N GLY A 71 9.96 18.74 -17.03
CA GLY A 71 8.76 19.42 -16.52
C GLY A 71 8.33 19.13 -15.09
N ASN A 72 9.18 18.47 -14.30
CA ASN A 72 8.84 17.93 -12.99
C ASN A 72 9.41 18.77 -11.84
N LEU A 73 9.66 20.06 -12.11
CA LEU A 73 9.87 21.00 -11.01
C LEU A 73 8.53 21.16 -10.30
N VAL A 74 8.48 20.75 -9.06
CA VAL A 74 7.34 21.00 -8.17
C VAL A 74 7.28 22.51 -7.93
N GLN A 75 6.10 23.11 -8.10
CA GLN A 75 5.89 24.52 -7.78
C GLN A 75 6.13 24.71 -6.29
N LYS A 76 6.60 25.90 -5.90
CA LYS A 76 6.93 26.20 -4.49
C LYS A 76 5.72 25.98 -3.59
N GLU A 77 4.55 26.37 -4.06
CA GLU A 77 3.27 26.24 -3.37
C GLU A 77 2.87 24.76 -3.21
N ASP A 78 3.05 23.95 -4.26
CA ASP A 78 2.78 22.50 -4.21
C ASP A 78 3.77 21.80 -3.24
N TYR A 79 5.05 22.24 -3.23
CA TYR A 79 6.04 21.71 -2.28
C TYR A 79 5.71 22.09 -0.84
N GLN A 80 5.28 23.33 -0.60
CA GLN A 80 4.85 23.78 0.72
C GLN A 80 3.63 23.00 1.20
N GLU A 81 2.65 22.72 0.34
CA GLU A 81 1.49 21.91 0.68
C GLU A 81 1.88 20.47 1.06
N ILE A 82 2.87 19.88 0.37
CA ILE A 82 3.37 18.53 0.68
C ILE A 82 4.09 18.49 2.03
N THR A 83 4.85 19.56 2.33
CA THR A 83 5.65 19.67 3.57
C THR A 83 4.95 20.49 4.66
N ASP A 84 3.64 20.62 4.59
CA ASP A 84 2.84 21.40 5.54
C ASP A 84 3.07 20.90 6.97
N SER A 85 3.52 21.82 7.84
CA SER A 85 3.76 21.52 9.25
C SER A 85 2.46 21.14 9.98
N ALA A 86 1.32 21.70 9.58
CA ALA A 86 0.03 21.36 10.16
C ALA A 86 -0.34 19.89 9.98
N TRP A 87 0.06 19.26 8.85
CA TRP A 87 -0.08 17.82 8.69
C TRP A 87 0.78 17.03 9.68
N GLN A 88 2.05 17.44 9.84
CA GLN A 88 2.97 16.80 10.78
C GLN A 88 2.48 16.96 12.22
N ASP A 89 1.94 18.12 12.55
CA ASP A 89 1.36 18.40 13.86
C ASP A 89 0.14 17.51 14.12
N ALA A 90 -0.78 17.39 13.15
CA ALA A 90 -1.94 16.51 13.27
C ALA A 90 -1.57 15.04 13.47
N VAL A 91 -0.52 14.54 12.79
CA VAL A 91 -0.02 13.18 12.99
C VAL A 91 0.62 13.03 14.37
N ARG A 92 1.40 14.02 14.82
CA ARG A 92 2.03 14.00 16.14
C ARG A 92 0.96 14.01 17.24
N ASP A 93 -0.02 14.89 17.12
CA ASP A 93 -1.09 15.04 18.10
C ASP A 93 -1.99 13.79 18.17
N ALA A 94 -2.24 13.13 17.02
CA ALA A 94 -2.96 11.85 16.99
C ALA A 94 -2.19 10.71 17.69
N LEU A 95 -0.86 10.75 17.66
CA LEU A 95 0.01 9.71 18.25
C LEU A 95 0.51 10.10 19.65
N ASP A 96 0.17 11.30 20.14
CA ASP A 96 0.56 11.75 21.49
C ASP A 96 -0.17 10.91 22.55
N GLY A 97 0.60 10.37 23.49
CA GLY A 97 0.09 9.46 24.51
C GLY A 97 -0.26 8.05 24.04
N GLU A 98 -0.18 7.76 22.73
CA GLU A 98 -0.41 6.40 22.24
C GLU A 98 0.73 5.47 22.66
N THR A 99 0.38 4.41 23.39
CA THR A 99 1.36 3.43 23.90
C THR A 99 1.40 2.16 23.06
N GLY A 100 0.30 1.81 22.39
CA GLY A 100 0.16 0.61 21.58
C GLY A 100 0.71 0.74 20.17
N LEU A 101 0.64 -0.37 19.44
CA LEU A 101 0.88 -0.40 18.00
C LEU A 101 -0.44 -0.15 17.28
N CYS A 102 -0.50 0.89 16.48
CA CYS A 102 -1.68 1.20 15.68
C CYS A 102 -1.29 1.76 14.31
N ARG A 103 -2.25 1.87 13.40
CA ARG A 103 -2.07 2.52 12.10
C ARG A 103 -2.83 3.82 12.02
N THR A 104 -2.26 4.73 11.23
CA THR A 104 -2.88 6.00 10.84
C THR A 104 -3.15 5.99 9.34
N GLU A 105 -4.31 6.44 8.91
CA GLU A 105 -4.64 6.59 7.50
C GLU A 105 -4.90 8.04 7.12
N GLN A 106 -4.73 8.31 5.82
CA GLN A 106 -4.96 9.62 5.24
C GLN A 106 -6.23 9.61 4.40
N SER A 107 -7.14 10.51 4.67
CA SER A 107 -8.37 10.67 3.91
C SER A 107 -8.50 12.08 3.37
N GLY A 108 -8.58 12.25 2.05
CA GLY A 108 -8.83 13.55 1.42
C GLY A 108 -7.80 14.64 1.72
N VAL A 109 -6.59 14.28 2.15
CA VAL A 109 -5.53 15.21 2.59
C VAL A 109 -5.04 16.12 1.46
N ALA A 110 -5.02 15.64 0.24
CA ALA A 110 -4.54 16.38 -0.92
C ALA A 110 -5.59 17.33 -1.48
N LYS A 111 -5.28 18.63 -1.56
CA LYS A 111 -6.13 19.63 -2.26
C LYS A 111 -6.16 19.40 -3.77
N LYS A 112 -5.06 18.89 -4.35
CA LYS A 112 -4.93 18.65 -5.78
C LYS A 112 -4.52 17.19 -6.05
N ARG A 113 -5.07 16.58 -7.08
CA ARG A 113 -4.88 15.15 -7.47
C ARG A 113 -3.43 14.73 -7.83
N LYS A 114 -2.43 15.56 -7.58
CA LYS A 114 -1.05 15.29 -8.00
C LYS A 114 -0.21 14.58 -6.94
N ASP A 115 -0.81 14.20 -5.82
CA ASP A 115 -0.07 13.76 -4.65
C ASP A 115 0.00 12.25 -4.54
N ASN A 116 0.89 11.66 -5.30
CA ASN A 116 1.37 10.31 -5.06
C ASN A 116 2.46 10.34 -3.98
N VAL A 117 2.20 10.96 -2.84
CA VAL A 117 3.18 11.14 -1.77
C VAL A 117 2.76 10.33 -0.56
N ASN A 118 3.65 9.45 -0.13
CA ASN A 118 3.50 8.75 1.14
C ASN A 118 3.90 9.71 2.26
N ARG A 119 2.94 10.43 2.84
CA ARG A 119 3.17 11.41 3.90
C ARG A 119 3.44 10.74 5.25
N ILE A 120 4.60 10.10 5.37
CA ILE A 120 5.04 9.42 6.59
C ILE A 120 6.12 10.29 7.24
N TRP A 121 5.80 10.94 8.36
CA TRP A 121 6.65 11.91 9.04
C TRP A 121 7.13 11.46 10.42
N ASN A 122 6.55 10.36 10.94
CA ASN A 122 6.85 9.83 12.25
C ASN A 122 7.20 8.35 12.15
N MET A 123 8.22 7.89 12.88
CA MET A 123 8.62 6.48 12.92
C MET A 123 7.52 5.54 13.45
N ARG A 124 6.56 6.09 14.20
CA ARG A 124 5.40 5.37 14.73
C ARG A 124 4.16 5.50 13.84
N GLN A 125 4.25 6.24 12.74
CA GLN A 125 3.18 6.39 11.77
C GLN A 125 3.20 5.23 10.79
N TRP A 126 2.40 4.23 11.04
CA TRP A 126 2.19 3.10 10.15
C TRP A 126 0.89 3.27 9.37
N THR A 127 0.83 2.76 8.16
CA THR A 127 -0.33 2.92 7.26
C THR A 127 -0.63 1.62 6.53
N THR A 128 -1.86 1.44 6.06
CA THR A 128 -2.26 0.32 5.20
C THR A 128 -2.12 0.66 3.72
N SER A 129 -1.97 1.94 3.40
CA SER A 129 -1.88 2.44 2.03
C SER A 129 -0.47 2.94 1.72
N VAL A 130 0.03 2.63 0.52
CA VAL A 130 1.34 3.07 0.06
C VAL A 130 1.34 3.26 -1.46
N TYR A 131 1.89 4.38 -1.92
CA TYR A 131 2.23 4.56 -3.33
C TYR A 131 3.64 4.00 -3.58
N SER A 132 3.70 2.79 -4.08
CA SER A 132 4.96 2.11 -4.42
C SER A 132 4.77 1.21 -5.63
N SER A 133 5.81 1.10 -6.48
CA SER A 133 5.87 0.10 -7.56
C SER A 133 6.41 -1.23 -7.06
N ALA A 134 7.03 -1.26 -5.88
CA ALA A 134 7.43 -2.45 -5.17
C ALA A 134 6.53 -2.60 -3.93
N TYR A 135 5.71 -3.63 -3.91
CA TYR A 135 4.78 -3.92 -2.83
C TYR A 135 4.80 -5.40 -2.51
N ASP A 136 4.41 -5.73 -1.30
CA ASP A 136 4.26 -7.10 -0.85
C ASP A 136 3.09 -7.79 -1.58
N THR A 137 3.36 -8.96 -2.19
CA THR A 137 2.37 -9.69 -3.00
C THR A 137 1.30 -10.37 -2.15
N GLU A 138 1.64 -10.85 -0.96
CA GLU A 138 0.69 -11.46 -0.02
C GLU A 138 -0.32 -10.42 0.46
N TYR A 139 0.18 -9.25 0.85
CA TYR A 139 -0.68 -8.15 1.26
C TYR A 139 -1.57 -7.63 0.12
N GLN A 140 -1.04 -7.55 -1.11
CA GLN A 140 -1.86 -7.18 -2.26
C GLN A 140 -2.96 -8.20 -2.53
N ASN A 141 -2.65 -9.49 -2.47
CA ASN A 141 -3.64 -10.56 -2.59
C ASN A 141 -4.71 -10.47 -1.50
N PHE A 142 -4.31 -10.21 -0.27
CA PHE A 142 -5.25 -10.03 0.84
C PHE A 142 -6.22 -8.87 0.57
N ARG A 143 -5.70 -7.72 0.16
CA ARG A 143 -6.54 -6.56 -0.18
C ARG A 143 -7.49 -6.84 -1.33
N ASN A 144 -6.99 -7.43 -2.41
CA ASN A 144 -7.72 -7.53 -3.67
C ASN A 144 -8.62 -8.77 -3.76
N ASN A 145 -8.22 -9.88 -3.14
CA ASN A 145 -8.92 -11.17 -3.29
C ASN A 145 -9.65 -11.60 -2.02
N VAL A 146 -9.14 -11.28 -0.83
CA VAL A 146 -9.81 -11.64 0.44
C VAL A 146 -10.81 -10.55 0.84
N PHE A 147 -10.34 -9.32 1.07
CA PHE A 147 -11.23 -8.21 1.41
C PHE A 147 -11.88 -7.56 0.19
N GLN A 148 -11.30 -7.75 -0.99
CA GLN A 148 -11.78 -7.14 -2.22
C GLN A 148 -12.06 -5.65 -2.03
N VAL A 149 -11.08 -4.95 -1.40
CA VAL A 149 -11.23 -3.53 -1.11
C VAL A 149 -11.35 -2.72 -2.40
N GLU A 150 -11.98 -1.58 -2.30
CA GLU A 150 -12.20 -0.69 -3.43
C GLU A 150 -10.90 -0.32 -4.16
N GLN A 151 -10.95 -0.31 -5.48
CA GLN A 151 -9.85 0.08 -6.36
C GLN A 151 -10.22 1.37 -7.12
N PRO A 152 -9.99 2.56 -6.55
CA PRO A 152 -10.47 3.82 -7.13
C PRO A 152 -9.62 4.33 -8.29
N PHE A 153 -8.40 3.81 -8.49
CA PHE A 153 -7.43 4.30 -9.46
C PHE A 153 -7.28 3.38 -10.67
N ARG A 154 -6.57 3.82 -11.69
CA ARG A 154 -6.26 3.02 -12.88
C ARG A 154 -5.17 1.99 -12.66
N ASN A 155 -4.22 2.30 -11.82
CA ASN A 155 -3.21 1.36 -11.38
C ASN A 155 -3.76 0.53 -10.23
N GLY A 156 -3.37 -0.73 -10.13
CA GLY A 156 -3.71 -1.58 -8.98
C GLY A 156 -2.87 -1.30 -7.73
N LEU A 157 -2.23 -0.11 -7.65
CA LEU A 157 -1.41 0.25 -6.51
C LEU A 157 -2.27 0.56 -5.29
N MET A 158 -1.78 0.19 -4.12
CA MET A 158 -2.45 0.33 -2.82
C MET A 158 -2.30 1.75 -2.24
N GLN A 159 -2.60 2.77 -3.05
CA GLN A 159 -2.32 4.17 -2.73
C GLN A 159 -3.47 4.92 -2.04
N SER A 160 -4.53 4.22 -1.65
CA SER A 160 -5.67 4.80 -0.93
C SER A 160 -6.01 3.98 0.30
N ALA A 161 -6.36 4.67 1.38
CA ALA A 161 -7.02 4.05 2.52
C ALA A 161 -8.32 3.40 2.06
N SER A 162 -8.65 2.23 2.60
CA SER A 162 -9.94 1.58 2.36
C SER A 162 -11.01 2.19 3.25
N ALA A 163 -12.19 2.40 2.68
CA ALA A 163 -13.38 2.80 3.42
C ALA A 163 -14.13 1.64 4.08
N ASN A 164 -13.69 0.39 3.84
CA ASN A 164 -14.28 -0.80 4.46
C ASN A 164 -13.98 -0.83 5.96
N PRO A 165 -14.99 -0.73 6.85
CA PRO A 165 -14.77 -0.65 8.30
C PRO A 165 -14.20 -1.94 8.90
N LEU A 166 -14.52 -3.12 8.31
CA LEU A 166 -13.92 -4.37 8.74
C LEU A 166 -12.43 -4.44 8.40
N PHE A 167 -12.05 -3.96 7.21
CA PHE A 167 -10.65 -3.88 6.83
C PHE A 167 -9.88 -2.91 7.73
N GLN A 168 -10.46 -1.75 8.04
CA GLN A 168 -9.86 -0.78 8.95
C GLN A 168 -9.67 -1.39 10.35
N LYS A 169 -10.72 -2.04 10.91
CA LYS A 169 -10.62 -2.76 12.19
C LYS A 169 -9.50 -3.79 12.13
N PHE A 170 -9.57 -4.73 11.20
CA PHE A 170 -8.60 -5.83 11.06
C PHE A 170 -7.15 -5.34 10.97
N MET A 171 -6.92 -4.28 10.22
CA MET A 171 -5.58 -3.71 10.03
C MET A 171 -5.14 -2.81 11.20
N GLY A 172 -5.95 -2.62 12.23
CA GLY A 172 -5.60 -1.78 13.37
C GLY A 172 -5.48 -0.29 13.03
N VAL A 173 -6.32 0.20 12.11
CA VAL A 173 -6.41 1.62 11.77
C VAL A 173 -7.15 2.34 12.89
N LYS A 174 -6.43 3.01 13.76
CA LYS A 174 -6.98 3.74 14.90
C LYS A 174 -7.28 5.19 14.59
N TYR A 175 -6.44 5.82 13.78
CA TYR A 175 -6.57 7.24 13.44
C TYR A 175 -6.73 7.42 11.94
N VAL A 176 -7.80 8.11 11.54
CA VAL A 176 -8.00 8.57 10.16
C VAL A 176 -7.89 10.09 10.14
N ILE A 177 -6.84 10.59 9.51
CA ILE A 177 -6.54 12.01 9.45
C ILE A 177 -6.96 12.55 8.10
N GLY A 178 -7.83 13.55 8.10
CA GLY A 178 -8.37 14.15 6.90
C GLY A 178 -8.37 15.68 6.99
N ARG A 179 -8.80 16.34 5.91
CA ARG A 179 -9.08 17.78 5.96
C ARG A 179 -10.50 18.00 6.47
N SER A 180 -10.67 19.09 7.24
CA SER A 180 -11.98 19.62 7.61
C SER A 180 -12.82 19.97 6.35
N GLU A 181 -14.12 20.10 6.50
CA GLU A 181 -15.04 20.41 5.39
C GLU A 181 -14.69 21.72 4.67
N ASP A 182 -14.19 22.72 5.39
CA ASP A 182 -13.70 23.99 4.83
C ASP A 182 -12.32 23.84 4.12
N GLY A 183 -11.64 22.72 4.32
CA GLY A 183 -10.32 22.40 3.75
C GLY A 183 -9.16 23.20 4.37
N GLU A 184 -9.38 23.94 5.44
CA GLU A 184 -8.35 24.80 6.05
C GLU A 184 -7.54 24.06 7.12
N ASN A 185 -8.17 23.15 7.87
CA ASN A 185 -7.56 22.42 8.97
C ASN A 185 -7.49 20.93 8.70
N PHE A 186 -6.73 20.21 9.52
CA PHE A 186 -6.76 18.76 9.62
C PHE A 186 -7.63 18.32 10.78
N THR A 187 -8.35 17.22 10.59
CA THR A 187 -9.19 16.59 11.62
C THR A 187 -8.76 15.14 11.76
N THR A 188 -8.82 14.63 12.98
CA THR A 188 -8.52 13.22 13.29
C THR A 188 -9.82 12.55 13.75
N GLU A 189 -10.21 11.51 13.03
CA GLU A 189 -11.27 10.59 13.44
C GLU A 189 -10.62 9.42 14.17
N VAL A 190 -11.09 9.11 15.37
CA VAL A 190 -10.59 7.97 16.16
C VAL A 190 -11.52 6.79 15.94
N GLN A 191 -10.96 5.65 15.55
CA GLN A 191 -11.66 4.39 15.39
C GLN A 191 -11.50 3.58 16.68
N GLU A 192 -12.44 3.67 17.60
CA GLU A 192 -12.39 3.01 18.91
C GLU A 192 -12.37 1.46 18.82
N THR A 193 -12.87 0.91 17.71
CA THR A 193 -12.95 -0.53 17.46
C THR A 193 -11.71 -1.07 16.72
N ALA A 194 -10.62 -0.31 16.60
CA ALA A 194 -9.41 -0.76 15.91
C ALA A 194 -8.77 -1.96 16.62
N ALA A 195 -8.52 -3.03 15.88
CA ALA A 195 -7.87 -4.23 16.40
C ALA A 195 -6.41 -3.97 16.78
N PRO A 196 -5.84 -4.68 17.75
CA PRO A 196 -4.40 -4.68 17.99
C PRO A 196 -3.64 -5.17 16.74
N VAL A 197 -2.52 -4.51 16.41
CA VAL A 197 -1.66 -4.94 15.29
C VAL A 197 -1.00 -6.29 15.56
N ILE A 198 -0.75 -6.59 16.84
CA ILE A 198 -0.21 -7.87 17.34
C ILE A 198 -1.03 -8.29 18.55
N TYR A 199 -1.50 -9.53 18.55
CA TYR A 199 -2.31 -10.09 19.63
C TYR A 199 -2.11 -11.60 19.76
N GLY A 200 -2.52 -12.16 20.89
CA GLY A 200 -2.59 -13.59 21.14
C GLY A 200 -4.02 -14.08 21.12
N THR A 201 -4.24 -15.29 20.59
CA THR A 201 -5.56 -15.94 20.57
C THR A 201 -5.45 -17.45 20.45
N SER A 202 -6.43 -18.13 21.02
CA SER A 202 -6.71 -19.56 20.80
C SER A 202 -7.94 -19.79 19.90
N GLN A 203 -8.63 -18.71 19.49
CA GLN A 203 -9.77 -18.79 18.56
C GLN A 203 -9.28 -18.92 17.13
N ILE A 204 -9.08 -20.16 16.69
CA ILE A 204 -8.44 -20.49 15.44
C ILE A 204 -9.46 -21.14 14.48
N LEU A 205 -9.36 -20.83 13.21
CA LEU A 205 -10.09 -21.43 12.10
C LEU A 205 -9.08 -21.97 11.08
N SER A 206 -9.28 -23.20 10.58
CA SER A 206 -8.36 -23.72 9.55
C SER A 206 -8.49 -22.97 8.23
N GLU A 207 -7.37 -22.77 7.54
CA GLU A 207 -7.37 -22.15 6.23
C GLU A 207 -8.26 -22.91 5.24
N LYS A 208 -8.31 -24.23 5.32
CA LYS A 208 -9.16 -25.09 4.50
C LYS A 208 -10.64 -24.74 4.64
N THR A 209 -11.13 -24.59 5.87
CA THR A 209 -12.52 -24.18 6.13
C THR A 209 -12.74 -22.73 5.70
N TYR A 210 -11.79 -21.83 6.00
CA TYR A 210 -11.90 -20.44 5.62
C TYR A 210 -12.03 -20.24 4.10
N GLN A 211 -11.26 -20.98 3.30
CA GLN A 211 -11.30 -20.91 1.83
C GLN A 211 -12.65 -21.31 1.22
N THR A 212 -13.52 -21.98 1.96
CA THR A 212 -14.90 -22.31 1.51
C THR A 212 -15.88 -21.15 1.71
N MET A 213 -15.48 -20.10 2.39
CA MET A 213 -16.38 -18.99 2.75
C MET A 213 -16.50 -17.97 1.63
N GLU A 214 -17.74 -17.60 1.34
CA GLU A 214 -18.07 -16.56 0.38
C GLU A 214 -18.29 -15.20 1.08
N PHE A 215 -18.30 -14.15 0.28
CA PHE A 215 -18.71 -12.81 0.72
C PHE A 215 -20.14 -12.81 1.29
N PRO A 216 -20.39 -12.14 2.43
CA PRO A 216 -19.45 -11.34 3.24
C PRO A 216 -18.76 -12.14 4.36
N TYR A 217 -19.03 -13.43 4.49
CA TYR A 217 -18.57 -14.27 5.60
C TYR A 217 -17.04 -14.41 5.63
N ASN A 218 -16.38 -14.43 4.48
CA ASN A 218 -14.91 -14.42 4.41
C ASN A 218 -14.28 -13.18 5.08
N GLN A 219 -14.96 -12.04 5.10
CA GLN A 219 -14.47 -10.84 5.78
C GLN A 219 -14.83 -10.82 7.26
N THR A 220 -16.07 -11.19 7.59
CA THR A 220 -16.56 -11.11 8.96
C THR A 220 -16.01 -12.21 9.87
N MET A 221 -15.64 -13.37 9.31
CA MET A 221 -15.00 -14.44 10.08
C MET A 221 -13.61 -14.05 10.58
N LEU A 222 -12.88 -13.21 9.86
CA LEU A 222 -11.61 -12.66 10.32
C LEU A 222 -11.75 -11.71 11.53
N MET A 223 -12.97 -11.30 11.88
CA MET A 223 -13.24 -10.54 13.11
C MET A 223 -13.44 -11.46 14.32
N GLN A 224 -13.65 -12.78 14.10
CA GLN A 224 -13.99 -13.74 15.14
C GLN A 224 -12.93 -14.84 15.31
N TYR A 225 -12.18 -15.13 14.27
CA TYR A 225 -11.18 -16.22 14.25
C TYR A 225 -9.90 -15.77 13.55
N ALA A 226 -8.78 -16.22 14.08
CA ALA A 226 -7.51 -16.17 13.35
C ALA A 226 -7.41 -17.41 12.45
N VAL A 227 -7.03 -17.22 11.20
CA VAL A 227 -6.90 -18.28 10.22
C VAL A 227 -5.47 -18.80 10.20
N THR A 228 -5.29 -20.11 10.34
CA THR A 228 -3.99 -20.81 10.29
C THR A 228 -4.11 -22.08 9.44
N ASP A 229 -2.99 -22.69 9.07
CA ASP A 229 -3.00 -23.97 8.33
C ASP A 229 -3.17 -25.20 9.24
N GLU A 230 -3.40 -25.01 10.53
CA GLU A 230 -3.62 -26.09 11.48
C GLU A 230 -4.89 -26.86 11.17
N GLU A 231 -4.76 -28.17 10.90
CA GLU A 231 -5.89 -29.04 10.52
C GLU A 231 -6.68 -29.63 11.70
N ASN A 232 -6.11 -29.62 12.92
CA ASN A 232 -6.66 -30.37 14.07
C ASN A 232 -7.62 -29.59 14.97
N ILE A 233 -8.19 -28.53 14.47
CA ILE A 233 -9.12 -27.72 15.26
C ILE A 233 -10.50 -28.33 15.20
N ALA A 234 -11.16 -28.45 16.35
CA ALA A 234 -12.53 -28.94 16.49
C ALA A 234 -13.54 -27.95 15.85
N GLU A 235 -13.53 -27.87 14.53
CA GLU A 235 -14.40 -27.00 13.74
C GLU A 235 -15.79 -27.63 13.63
N HIS A 236 -16.62 -27.47 14.62
CA HIS A 236 -18.00 -27.88 14.51
C HIS A 236 -18.90 -26.72 14.10
N GLY A 237 -19.16 -26.62 12.78
CA GLY A 237 -20.27 -25.83 12.25
C GLY A 237 -20.07 -24.32 12.08
N VAL A 238 -18.84 -23.82 12.09
CA VAL A 238 -18.55 -22.38 11.88
C VAL A 238 -18.53 -22.07 10.38
N THR A 239 -19.70 -21.75 9.83
CA THR A 239 -19.80 -21.40 8.39
C THR A 239 -20.33 -20.00 8.14
N LYS A 240 -20.95 -19.36 9.11
CA LYS A 240 -21.61 -18.05 8.96
C LYS A 240 -21.51 -17.23 10.24
N THR A 241 -21.19 -15.97 10.09
CA THR A 241 -21.25 -14.98 11.18
C THR A 241 -22.72 -14.74 11.56
N LYS A 242 -23.03 -14.77 12.86
CA LYS A 242 -24.36 -14.44 13.35
C LYS A 242 -24.68 -12.96 13.11
N GLY A 243 -25.97 -12.64 12.87
CA GLY A 243 -26.44 -11.27 12.72
C GLY A 243 -26.32 -10.67 11.32
N ILE A 244 -25.76 -11.41 10.35
CA ILE A 244 -25.76 -11.01 8.94
C ILE A 244 -27.04 -11.54 8.28
N GLN A 245 -27.76 -10.63 7.63
CA GLN A 245 -29.00 -10.92 6.92
C GLN A 245 -28.89 -10.49 5.46
N GLU A 246 -29.44 -11.29 4.56
CA GLU A 246 -29.64 -10.87 3.18
C GLU A 246 -30.65 -9.73 3.13
N THR A 247 -30.39 -8.76 2.30
CA THR A 247 -31.30 -7.64 2.03
C THR A 247 -31.45 -7.43 0.54
N ASN A 248 -32.61 -6.90 0.13
CA ASN A 248 -32.80 -6.53 -1.26
C ASN A 248 -32.42 -5.05 -1.43
N VAL A 249 -31.74 -4.79 -2.52
CA VAL A 249 -31.39 -3.42 -2.92
C VAL A 249 -31.83 -3.15 -4.35
N THR A 250 -32.29 -1.94 -4.60
CA THR A 250 -32.78 -1.53 -5.92
C THR A 250 -32.09 -0.27 -6.40
N PHE A 251 -31.50 -0.34 -7.59
CA PHE A 251 -30.97 0.84 -8.28
C PHE A 251 -32.11 1.64 -8.92
N THR A 252 -32.19 2.91 -8.57
CA THR A 252 -33.17 3.84 -9.15
C THR A 252 -32.43 4.95 -9.89
N ALA A 253 -32.58 5.00 -11.21
CA ALA A 253 -32.03 6.06 -12.04
C ALA A 253 -33.06 6.61 -13.02
N LYS A 254 -32.97 7.91 -13.33
CA LYS A 254 -33.92 8.59 -14.22
C LYS A 254 -33.72 8.19 -15.69
N HIS A 255 -32.49 7.93 -16.12
CA HIS A 255 -32.18 7.63 -17.53
C HIS A 255 -30.98 6.68 -17.63
N GLY A 256 -30.95 5.88 -18.73
CA GLY A 256 -29.80 5.07 -19.10
C GLY A 256 -29.50 3.86 -18.18
N VAL A 257 -30.46 3.46 -17.38
CA VAL A 257 -30.43 2.23 -16.58
C VAL A 257 -31.70 1.45 -16.89
N THR A 258 -31.54 0.20 -17.31
CA THR A 258 -32.65 -0.73 -17.58
C THR A 258 -32.42 -1.98 -16.73
N LYS A 259 -33.42 -2.40 -15.99
CA LYS A 259 -33.41 -3.70 -15.31
C LYS A 259 -33.73 -4.77 -16.34
N GLU A 260 -32.89 -5.78 -16.45
CA GLU A 260 -33.03 -6.94 -17.31
C GLU A 260 -32.90 -8.19 -16.41
N ASP A 261 -34.01 -8.83 -16.06
CA ASP A 261 -34.10 -9.93 -15.11
C ASP A 261 -33.34 -9.62 -13.79
N ASP A 262 -32.27 -10.34 -13.47
CA ASP A 262 -31.44 -10.15 -12.28
C ASP A 262 -30.22 -9.24 -12.49
N SER A 263 -30.21 -8.48 -13.60
CA SER A 263 -29.12 -7.58 -13.94
C SER A 263 -29.60 -6.17 -14.25
N TRP A 264 -28.68 -5.20 -14.22
CA TRP A 264 -28.95 -3.84 -14.68
C TRP A 264 -28.02 -3.51 -15.82
N LYS A 265 -28.59 -3.13 -16.96
CA LYS A 265 -27.86 -2.62 -18.10
C LYS A 265 -27.74 -1.11 -17.98
N ILE A 266 -26.50 -0.62 -17.99
CA ILE A 266 -26.15 0.80 -17.93
C ILE A 266 -25.69 1.23 -19.31
N ARG A 267 -26.30 2.31 -19.83
CA ARG A 267 -25.93 2.93 -21.10
C ARG A 267 -25.97 4.44 -20.96
N THR A 268 -24.83 5.04 -20.64
CA THR A 268 -24.74 6.48 -20.33
C THR A 268 -23.62 7.17 -21.09
N LYS A 269 -23.88 8.39 -21.61
CA LYS A 269 -22.87 9.24 -22.29
C LYS A 269 -22.06 10.08 -21.31
N LYS A 270 -22.57 10.29 -20.07
CA LYS A 270 -21.94 11.06 -18.97
C LYS A 270 -22.21 10.34 -17.66
N ASN A 271 -21.50 10.71 -16.60
CA ASN A 271 -21.75 10.17 -15.28
C ASN A 271 -23.21 10.43 -14.88
N GLN A 272 -23.90 9.40 -14.41
CA GLN A 272 -25.31 9.42 -14.04
C GLN A 272 -25.48 9.29 -12.55
N LYS A 273 -26.13 10.27 -11.93
CA LYS A 273 -26.55 10.14 -10.53
C LYS A 273 -27.72 9.16 -10.43
N SER A 274 -27.64 8.28 -9.48
CA SER A 274 -28.60 7.23 -9.16
C SER A 274 -28.73 7.10 -7.65
N THR A 275 -29.67 6.31 -7.20
CA THR A 275 -29.86 5.97 -5.79
C THR A 275 -29.96 4.47 -5.66
N LEU A 276 -29.34 3.90 -4.64
CA LEU A 276 -29.55 2.57 -4.18
C LEU A 276 -30.53 2.63 -2.99
N SER A 277 -31.67 2.01 -3.11
CA SER A 277 -32.67 1.91 -2.04
C SER A 277 -32.58 0.53 -1.40
N LEU A 278 -32.65 0.48 -0.07
CA LEU A 278 -32.76 -0.75 0.71
C LEU A 278 -34.22 -1.01 1.05
N ASP A 279 -34.67 -2.24 0.87
CA ASP A 279 -36.07 -2.65 1.15
C ASP A 279 -36.34 -2.96 2.64
N GLU A 280 -35.35 -2.79 3.49
CA GLU A 280 -35.37 -3.18 4.87
C GLU A 280 -36.10 -2.18 5.80
N ASP A 281 -36.75 -2.72 6.85
CA ASP A 281 -37.25 -1.93 7.94
C ASP A 281 -36.07 -1.47 8.83
N THR A 282 -35.80 -0.18 8.84
CA THR A 282 -34.68 0.39 9.61
C THR A 282 -35.02 0.36 11.08
N SER A 283 -34.27 -0.45 11.84
CA SER A 283 -34.48 -0.64 13.29
C SER A 283 -34.04 0.57 14.14
N GLY A 284 -33.80 1.74 13.55
CA GLY A 284 -33.32 2.93 14.27
C GLY A 284 -31.87 2.80 14.80
N LYS A 285 -31.07 1.85 14.31
CA LYS A 285 -29.67 1.63 14.69
C LYS A 285 -28.73 1.78 13.50
N GLU A 286 -27.48 2.13 13.79
CA GLU A 286 -26.40 2.06 12.79
C GLU A 286 -26.21 0.64 12.30
N ARG A 287 -25.86 0.49 11.02
CA ARG A 287 -25.72 -0.80 10.33
C ARG A 287 -24.52 -0.79 9.42
N ILE A 288 -24.11 -1.99 9.02
CA ILE A 288 -23.13 -2.20 7.97
C ILE A 288 -23.85 -2.77 6.75
N LEU A 289 -23.72 -2.12 5.62
CA LEU A 289 -24.14 -2.62 4.32
C LEU A 289 -22.95 -3.30 3.64
N TYR A 290 -23.17 -4.53 3.22
CA TYR A 290 -22.27 -5.32 2.41
C TYR A 290 -22.88 -5.46 1.01
N LEU A 291 -22.16 -5.01 0.01
CA LEU A 291 -22.63 -5.01 -1.37
C LEU A 291 -21.53 -5.50 -2.29
N GLN A 292 -21.83 -6.50 -3.11
CA GLN A 292 -20.91 -7.03 -4.11
C GLN A 292 -21.66 -7.33 -5.40
N PHE A 293 -21.06 -7.01 -6.54
CA PHE A 293 -21.60 -7.34 -7.85
C PHE A 293 -20.52 -7.40 -8.89
N ASP A 294 -20.79 -8.10 -9.98
CA ASP A 294 -19.91 -8.14 -11.13
C ASP A 294 -20.22 -7.06 -12.15
N VAL A 295 -19.18 -6.58 -12.82
CA VAL A 295 -19.25 -5.56 -13.88
C VAL A 295 -18.80 -6.18 -15.19
N GLU A 296 -19.73 -6.37 -16.12
CA GLU A 296 -19.46 -6.79 -17.48
C GLU A 296 -19.35 -5.56 -18.39
N ASN A 297 -18.14 -5.26 -18.83
CA ASN A 297 -17.88 -4.10 -19.68
C ASN A 297 -18.03 -4.44 -21.18
N GLU A 298 -19.07 -3.92 -21.83
CA GLU A 298 -19.27 -4.12 -23.29
C GLU A 298 -18.19 -3.47 -24.15
N HIS A 299 -17.40 -2.54 -23.59
CA HIS A 299 -16.29 -1.87 -24.27
C HIS A 299 -14.97 -2.05 -23.49
N PRO A 300 -14.30 -3.21 -23.60
CA PRO A 300 -13.16 -3.57 -22.75
C PRO A 300 -12.01 -2.55 -22.71
N ASN A 301 -11.87 -1.72 -23.76
CA ASN A 301 -10.85 -0.68 -23.85
C ASN A 301 -11.31 0.69 -23.29
N ARG A 302 -12.35 0.71 -22.47
CA ARG A 302 -12.82 1.89 -21.76
C ARG A 302 -12.92 1.55 -20.26
N ASP A 303 -12.60 2.52 -19.43
CA ASP A 303 -12.78 2.38 -17.99
C ASP A 303 -14.27 2.34 -17.63
N VAL A 304 -14.63 1.53 -16.64
CA VAL A 304 -15.90 1.62 -15.90
C VAL A 304 -15.61 2.09 -14.49
N SER A 305 -16.38 3.02 -13.96
CA SER A 305 -16.25 3.50 -12.59
C SER A 305 -17.62 3.68 -11.97
N ILE A 306 -17.81 3.13 -10.78
CA ILE A 306 -19.03 3.28 -9.98
C ILE A 306 -18.62 3.83 -8.62
N VAL A 307 -19.37 4.81 -8.13
CA VAL A 307 -19.19 5.39 -6.79
C VAL A 307 -20.46 5.15 -6.01
N ILE A 308 -20.36 4.52 -4.84
CA ILE A 308 -21.48 4.27 -3.93
C ILE A 308 -21.10 4.86 -2.58
N ASN A 309 -21.92 5.77 -2.05
CA ASN A 309 -21.67 6.49 -0.79
C ASN A 309 -20.26 7.13 -0.70
N GLY A 310 -19.77 7.69 -1.80
CA GLY A 310 -18.42 8.26 -1.86
C GLY A 310 -17.31 7.24 -2.15
N ILE A 311 -17.54 5.95 -1.94
CA ILE A 311 -16.57 4.87 -2.19
C ILE A 311 -16.54 4.57 -3.68
N ARG A 312 -15.35 4.63 -4.26
CA ARG A 312 -15.16 4.46 -5.71
C ARG A 312 -14.51 3.14 -6.05
N ASN A 313 -15.15 2.37 -6.90
CA ASN A 313 -14.53 1.25 -7.61
C ASN A 313 -14.34 1.56 -9.09
N LYS A 314 -13.31 0.97 -9.69
CA LYS A 314 -12.97 1.14 -11.09
C LYS A 314 -12.45 -0.17 -11.69
N LEU A 315 -12.99 -0.50 -12.86
CA LEU A 315 -12.41 -1.45 -13.79
C LEU A 315 -11.68 -0.65 -14.88
N THR A 316 -10.39 -0.87 -15.04
CA THR A 316 -9.59 -0.16 -16.06
C THR A 316 -9.73 -0.78 -17.43
N ALA A 317 -9.50 0.02 -18.47
CA ALA A 317 -9.45 -0.47 -19.86
C ALA A 317 -8.38 -1.57 -20.02
N LYS A 318 -8.68 -2.65 -20.75
CA LYS A 318 -7.73 -3.74 -21.04
C LYS A 318 -6.45 -3.27 -21.73
N SER A 319 -6.55 -2.20 -22.54
CA SER A 319 -5.39 -1.60 -23.22
C SER A 319 -4.53 -0.72 -22.31
N HIS A 320 -4.91 -0.51 -21.06
CA HIS A 320 -4.13 0.30 -20.12
C HIS A 320 -2.92 -0.49 -19.63
N LEU A 321 -1.74 0.17 -19.53
CA LEU A 321 -0.49 -0.45 -19.06
C LEU A 321 -0.64 -1.12 -17.69
N TYR A 322 -1.45 -0.54 -16.82
CA TYR A 322 -1.76 -1.05 -15.48
C TYR A 322 -3.22 -1.52 -15.40
N TYR A 323 -3.56 -2.52 -16.24
CA TYR A 323 -4.87 -3.14 -16.15
C TYR A 323 -5.07 -3.80 -14.79
N ASN A 324 -6.12 -3.40 -14.06
CA ASN A 324 -6.34 -3.90 -12.69
C ASN A 324 -7.21 -5.16 -12.63
N GLY A 325 -7.91 -5.54 -13.70
CA GLY A 325 -8.76 -6.73 -13.72
C GLY A 325 -9.93 -6.72 -12.73
N ASN A 326 -10.23 -5.58 -12.11
CA ASN A 326 -11.26 -5.44 -11.09
C ASN A 326 -12.66 -5.55 -11.70
N THR A 327 -13.12 -6.76 -11.96
CA THR A 327 -14.45 -7.05 -12.52
C THR A 327 -15.53 -7.21 -11.45
N THR A 328 -15.17 -7.53 -10.21
CA THR A 328 -16.08 -7.64 -9.07
C THR A 328 -15.91 -6.42 -8.18
N PHE A 329 -16.96 -5.63 -8.06
CA PHE A 329 -16.98 -4.45 -7.21
C PHE A 329 -17.58 -4.76 -5.86
N THR A 330 -16.80 -4.55 -4.80
CA THR A 330 -17.23 -4.73 -3.42
C THR A 330 -17.28 -3.39 -2.70
N TYR A 331 -18.31 -3.21 -1.90
CA TYR A 331 -18.53 -2.05 -1.05
C TYR A 331 -19.00 -2.55 0.32
N VAL A 332 -18.28 -2.14 1.35
CA VAL A 332 -18.70 -2.37 2.75
C VAL A 332 -18.67 -1.01 3.44
N MET A 333 -19.78 -0.59 4.01
CA MET A 333 -19.93 0.76 4.55
C MET A 333 -20.87 0.82 5.74
N LYS A 334 -20.58 1.72 6.68
CA LYS A 334 -21.50 2.07 7.74
C LYS A 334 -22.66 2.90 7.18
N LEU A 335 -23.86 2.65 7.63
CA LEU A 335 -25.07 3.41 7.35
C LEU A 335 -25.60 3.97 8.65
N SER A 336 -26.03 5.24 8.64
CA SER A 336 -26.72 5.85 9.77
C SER A 336 -28.05 5.14 10.04
N ALA A 337 -28.55 5.30 11.26
CA ALA A 337 -29.76 4.60 11.77
C ALA A 337 -30.95 4.63 10.80
N ASP A 338 -31.24 5.79 10.19
CA ASP A 338 -32.42 5.98 9.33
C ASP A 338 -32.08 6.01 7.83
N GLN A 339 -30.85 5.67 7.46
CA GLN A 339 -30.40 5.76 6.08
C GLN A 339 -30.93 4.58 5.24
N LYS A 340 -32.05 4.79 4.53
CA LYS A 340 -32.64 3.82 3.58
C LYS A 340 -32.15 4.00 2.15
N LYS A 341 -31.45 5.08 1.85
CA LYS A 341 -30.99 5.39 0.48
C LYS A 341 -29.52 5.76 0.49
N VAL A 342 -28.81 5.21 -0.49
CA VAL A 342 -27.39 5.45 -0.68
C VAL A 342 -27.19 6.12 -2.04
N ASN A 343 -26.37 7.17 -2.06
CA ASN A 343 -26.05 7.89 -3.30
C ASN A 343 -25.16 7.05 -4.20
N VAL A 344 -25.52 6.96 -5.47
CA VAL A 344 -24.74 6.24 -6.48
C VAL A 344 -24.39 7.18 -7.63
N THR A 345 -23.17 7.09 -8.12
CA THR A 345 -22.76 7.70 -9.38
C THR A 345 -22.28 6.59 -10.33
N LEU A 346 -23.09 6.31 -11.35
CA LEU A 346 -22.74 5.38 -12.43
C LEU A 346 -21.86 6.12 -13.44
N GLY A 347 -20.67 5.60 -13.70
CA GLY A 347 -19.75 6.18 -14.69
C GLY A 347 -20.28 6.05 -16.11
N LYS A 348 -19.81 6.94 -16.99
CA LYS A 348 -20.13 6.86 -18.42
C LYS A 348 -19.67 5.53 -19.03
N GLY A 349 -20.50 4.94 -19.90
CA GLY A 349 -20.16 3.68 -20.57
C GLY A 349 -21.39 2.86 -20.93
N THR A 350 -21.14 1.68 -21.48
CA THR A 350 -22.12 0.62 -21.66
C THR A 350 -21.59 -0.62 -20.98
N TYR A 351 -22.25 -1.04 -19.90
CA TYR A 351 -21.85 -2.18 -19.07
C TYR A 351 -23.06 -2.75 -18.34
N ARG A 352 -22.93 -3.97 -17.83
CA ARG A 352 -23.90 -4.62 -16.97
C ARG A 352 -23.41 -4.69 -15.55
N ILE A 353 -24.34 -4.63 -14.61
CA ILE A 353 -24.18 -5.02 -13.21
C ILE A 353 -24.97 -6.31 -13.04
N CYS A 354 -24.28 -7.39 -12.65
CA CYS A 354 -24.89 -8.71 -12.47
C CYS A 354 -24.37 -9.38 -11.20
N ASN A 355 -24.97 -10.51 -10.83
CA ASN A 355 -24.59 -11.28 -9.63
C ASN A 355 -24.59 -10.44 -8.36
N LEU A 356 -25.59 -9.58 -8.17
CA LEU A 356 -25.67 -8.69 -7.02
C LEU A 356 -25.94 -9.50 -5.76
N LYS A 357 -25.02 -9.37 -4.80
CA LYS A 357 -25.13 -9.88 -3.43
C LYS A 357 -25.23 -8.69 -2.49
N SER A 358 -26.20 -8.67 -1.60
CA SER A 358 -26.38 -7.59 -0.63
C SER A 358 -26.82 -8.13 0.72
N TYR A 359 -26.13 -7.66 1.77
CA TYR A 359 -26.36 -8.08 3.13
C TYR A 359 -26.29 -6.86 4.06
N VAL A 360 -26.87 -6.98 5.22
CA VAL A 360 -26.76 -6.02 6.32
C VAL A 360 -26.46 -6.74 7.63
N SER A 361 -25.77 -6.06 8.52
CA SER A 361 -25.62 -6.42 9.92
C SER A 361 -25.74 -5.17 10.80
N ASP A 362 -25.90 -5.36 12.10
CA ASP A 362 -25.63 -4.29 13.05
C ASP A 362 -24.10 -4.02 13.16
N THR A 363 -23.70 -3.08 14.01
CA THR A 363 -22.28 -2.72 14.20
C THR A 363 -21.55 -3.62 15.20
N THR A 364 -22.24 -4.58 15.83
CA THR A 364 -21.66 -5.47 16.86
C THR A 364 -20.49 -6.29 16.34
N VAL A 365 -20.46 -6.62 15.04
CA VAL A 365 -19.30 -7.26 14.41
C VAL A 365 -18.01 -6.43 14.52
N LEU A 366 -18.12 -5.11 14.64
CA LEU A 366 -16.97 -4.23 14.88
C LEU A 366 -16.65 -4.04 16.36
N GLU A 367 -17.59 -4.30 17.24
CA GLU A 367 -17.47 -4.11 18.69
C GLU A 367 -16.98 -5.37 19.42
N ASP A 368 -17.08 -6.52 18.76
CA ASP A 368 -16.64 -7.81 19.31
C ASP A 368 -15.12 -7.89 19.32
N ASP A 369 -14.53 -7.88 20.49
CA ASP A 369 -13.08 -7.98 20.73
C ASP A 369 -12.69 -9.34 21.34
N SER A 370 -13.59 -10.33 21.38
CA SER A 370 -13.37 -11.66 21.96
C SER A 370 -12.20 -12.43 21.31
N LEU A 371 -11.86 -12.09 20.05
CA LEU A 371 -10.71 -12.65 19.36
C LEU A 371 -9.37 -12.20 19.99
N TYR A 372 -9.30 -10.99 20.53
CA TYR A 372 -8.05 -10.38 21.01
C TYR A 372 -7.80 -10.71 22.48
N GLN A 373 -7.60 -12.00 22.78
CA GLN A 373 -7.51 -12.55 24.15
C GLN A 373 -6.29 -12.03 24.90
N SER A 374 -5.18 -11.80 24.19
CA SER A 374 -3.94 -11.28 24.77
C SER A 374 -3.44 -10.12 23.93
N THR A 375 -3.10 -9.00 24.57
CA THR A 375 -2.63 -7.80 23.89
C THR A 375 -1.12 -7.66 24.02
N PHE A 376 -0.45 -7.41 22.89
CA PHE A 376 0.98 -7.13 22.86
C PHE A 376 1.27 -5.71 23.33
N THR A 377 2.20 -5.57 24.26
CA THR A 377 2.68 -4.28 24.76
C THR A 377 4.07 -3.99 24.18
N PRO A 378 4.22 -3.01 23.27
CA PRO A 378 5.50 -2.70 22.65
C PRO A 378 6.44 -2.01 23.63
N ASP A 379 7.72 -2.38 23.59
CA ASP A 379 8.80 -1.59 24.17
C ASP A 379 9.40 -0.67 23.10
N TRP A 380 9.08 0.61 23.19
CA TRP A 380 9.53 1.62 22.23
C TRP A 380 11.03 1.91 22.30
N ASN A 381 11.74 1.53 23.38
CA ASN A 381 13.19 1.64 23.47
C ASN A 381 13.89 0.50 22.70
N ALA A 382 13.28 -0.68 22.69
CA ALA A 382 13.77 -1.85 21.97
C ALA A 382 13.27 -1.93 20.51
N THR A 383 12.16 -1.25 20.21
CA THR A 383 11.59 -1.19 18.84
C THR A 383 12.40 -0.22 17.96
N LYS A 384 12.80 -0.68 16.78
CA LYS A 384 13.63 0.05 15.80
C LYS A 384 12.98 -0.02 14.43
N GLY A 385 13.58 0.61 13.41
CA GLY A 385 13.01 0.68 12.06
C GLY A 385 12.76 -0.69 11.38
N ASN A 386 13.51 -1.73 11.75
CA ASN A 386 13.34 -3.10 11.22
C ASN A 386 13.00 -4.14 12.30
N GLN A 387 12.70 -3.70 13.53
CA GLN A 387 12.46 -4.58 14.66
C GLN A 387 11.34 -4.03 15.53
N ILE A 388 10.42 -4.89 15.91
CA ILE A 388 9.38 -4.64 16.91
C ILE A 388 9.67 -5.57 18.08
N SER A 389 9.72 -5.03 19.31
CA SER A 389 9.93 -5.80 20.52
C SER A 389 8.95 -5.39 21.61
N GLY A 390 8.56 -6.35 22.43
CA GLY A 390 7.64 -6.10 23.54
C GLY A 390 7.22 -7.38 24.25
N SER A 391 6.31 -7.26 25.19
CA SER A 391 5.77 -8.37 25.96
C SER A 391 4.33 -8.70 25.59
N ILE A 392 3.97 -9.96 25.81
CA ILE A 392 2.60 -10.46 25.69
C ILE A 392 2.38 -11.54 26.77
N GLU A 393 1.22 -11.51 27.42
CA GLU A 393 0.80 -12.55 28.36
C GLU A 393 -0.27 -13.41 27.69
N MET A 394 0.07 -14.66 27.40
CA MET A 394 -0.84 -15.63 26.81
C MET A 394 -1.62 -16.35 27.91
N GLU A 395 -2.94 -16.19 27.93
CA GLU A 395 -3.80 -16.87 28.93
C GLU A 395 -3.81 -18.40 28.75
N GLN A 396 -3.63 -18.86 27.52
CA GLN A 396 -3.61 -20.28 27.13
C GLN A 396 -2.77 -20.49 25.87
N ASP A 397 -2.44 -21.74 25.58
CA ASP A 397 -1.77 -22.10 24.34
C ASP A 397 -2.59 -21.65 23.12
N GLY A 398 -1.93 -21.09 22.11
CA GLY A 398 -2.57 -20.55 20.94
C GLY A 398 -1.58 -20.00 19.93
N TYR A 399 -1.88 -18.85 19.37
CA TYR A 399 -1.08 -18.19 18.34
C TYR A 399 -0.84 -16.72 18.65
N LEU A 400 0.37 -16.27 18.37
CA LEU A 400 0.65 -14.87 18.14
C LEU A 400 0.24 -14.53 16.72
N ILE A 401 -0.68 -13.62 16.58
CA ILE A 401 -1.20 -13.15 15.30
C ILE A 401 -0.76 -11.71 15.08
N THR A 402 -0.37 -11.39 13.86
CA THR A 402 -0.06 -10.03 13.49
C THR A 402 -0.84 -9.59 12.23
N SER A 403 -0.93 -8.29 12.00
CA SER A 403 -1.30 -7.71 10.71
C SER A 403 -0.09 -7.18 9.94
N ILE A 404 1.10 -7.74 10.17
CA ILE A 404 2.33 -7.49 9.43
C ILE A 404 2.39 -8.48 8.27
N PRO A 405 2.51 -8.04 7.00
CA PRO A 405 2.57 -8.93 5.85
C PRO A 405 3.65 -10.00 5.99
N TYR A 406 3.34 -11.23 5.59
CA TYR A 406 4.28 -12.34 5.65
C TYR A 406 5.40 -12.16 4.63
N ASP A 407 6.63 -12.26 5.09
CA ASP A 407 7.84 -12.31 4.26
C ASP A 407 8.80 -13.35 4.88
N SER A 408 9.43 -14.18 4.05
CA SER A 408 10.39 -15.20 4.49
C SER A 408 11.64 -14.63 5.19
N HIS A 409 11.85 -13.31 5.12
CA HIS A 409 12.93 -12.60 5.81
C HIS A 409 12.50 -12.01 7.16
N LEU A 410 11.27 -12.29 7.61
CA LEU A 410 10.82 -12.00 8.97
C LEU A 410 11.21 -13.14 9.90
N GLU A 411 11.84 -12.80 11.00
CA GLU A 411 12.24 -13.67 12.09
C GLU A 411 11.44 -13.31 13.34
N ILE A 412 10.81 -14.29 13.98
CA ILE A 412 10.18 -14.13 15.30
C ILE A 412 11.01 -14.85 16.33
N LYS A 413 11.35 -14.14 17.41
CA LYS A 413 11.95 -14.71 18.61
C LYS A 413 11.01 -14.56 19.79
N VAL A 414 10.82 -15.66 20.52
CA VAL A 414 10.10 -15.70 21.80
C VAL A 414 11.11 -16.05 22.89
N ASP A 415 11.23 -15.21 23.91
CA ASP A 415 12.19 -15.35 25.01
C ASP A 415 13.63 -15.54 24.52
N GLY A 416 13.99 -14.82 23.45
CA GLY A 416 15.31 -14.86 22.83
C GLY A 416 15.57 -16.08 21.96
N ARG A 417 14.64 -17.01 21.78
CA ARG A 417 14.75 -18.20 20.93
C ARG A 417 13.94 -17.99 19.64
N GLU A 418 14.53 -18.32 18.53
CA GLU A 418 13.86 -18.32 17.25
C GLU A 418 12.75 -19.38 17.23
N VAL A 419 11.57 -18.99 16.75
CA VAL A 419 10.41 -19.87 16.57
C VAL A 419 10.04 -19.96 15.09
N VAL A 420 9.34 -21.03 14.72
CA VAL A 420 8.86 -21.19 13.35
C VAL A 420 7.82 -20.09 13.05
N THR A 421 8.09 -19.29 12.03
CA THR A 421 7.13 -18.31 11.54
C THR A 421 6.15 -18.98 10.59
N GLU A 422 4.87 -18.70 10.78
CA GLU A 422 3.78 -19.25 9.98
C GLU A 422 3.03 -18.12 9.28
N LYS A 423 2.38 -18.44 8.16
CA LYS A 423 1.45 -17.51 7.51
C LYS A 423 0.10 -17.65 8.20
N VAL A 424 -0.40 -16.55 8.77
CA VAL A 424 -1.70 -16.49 9.43
C VAL A 424 -2.62 -15.51 8.69
N ASN A 425 -3.93 -15.68 8.85
CA ASN A 425 -4.93 -14.83 8.20
C ASN A 425 -4.68 -14.67 6.69
N THR A 426 -4.18 -15.73 6.05
CA THR A 426 -3.86 -15.84 4.61
C THR A 426 -2.68 -15.02 4.10
N ALA A 427 -2.21 -13.99 4.83
CA ALA A 427 -1.23 -13.06 4.30
C ALA A 427 -0.25 -12.46 5.33
N PHE A 428 -0.38 -12.79 6.61
CA PHE A 428 0.36 -12.12 7.67
C PHE A 428 1.26 -13.09 8.43
N VAL A 429 2.24 -12.55 9.13
CA VAL A 429 3.17 -13.36 9.94
C VAL A 429 2.59 -13.64 11.32
N GLY A 430 2.78 -14.86 11.79
CA GLY A 430 2.44 -15.29 13.15
C GLY A 430 3.30 -16.47 13.58
N CYS A 431 3.06 -16.97 14.79
CA CYS A 431 3.69 -18.18 15.30
C CYS A 431 2.85 -18.81 16.40
N ARG A 432 3.11 -20.09 16.71
CA ARG A 432 2.53 -20.77 17.86
C ARG A 432 3.11 -20.23 19.15
N MET A 433 2.26 -20.09 20.17
CA MET A 433 2.63 -19.61 21.49
C MET A 433 2.07 -20.54 22.55
N VAL A 434 2.86 -20.75 23.61
CA VAL A 434 2.37 -21.42 24.82
C VAL A 434 1.82 -20.40 25.81
N SER A 435 1.08 -20.84 26.81
CA SER A 435 0.58 -19.97 27.88
C SER A 435 1.72 -19.40 28.73
N GLY A 436 1.57 -18.18 29.21
CA GLY A 436 2.53 -17.48 30.05
C GLY A 436 2.91 -16.10 29.55
N GLU A 437 3.78 -15.44 30.31
CA GLU A 437 4.36 -14.15 29.92
C GLU A 437 5.58 -14.38 29.01
N HIS A 438 5.61 -13.70 27.88
CA HIS A 438 6.66 -13.85 26.86
C HIS A 438 7.19 -12.51 26.40
N TRP A 439 8.49 -12.47 26.11
CA TRP A 439 9.13 -11.40 25.37
C TRP A 439 9.24 -11.77 23.89
N VAL A 440 8.56 -11.02 23.03
CA VAL A 440 8.55 -11.25 21.60
C VAL A 440 9.36 -10.19 20.87
N THR A 441 10.14 -10.63 19.88
CA THR A 441 10.88 -9.77 18.96
C THR A 441 10.61 -10.23 17.54
N ILE A 442 10.10 -9.33 16.70
CA ILE A 442 9.87 -9.54 15.27
C ILE A 442 10.87 -8.68 14.50
N THR A 443 11.74 -9.31 13.71
CA THR A 443 12.83 -8.62 13.00
C THR A 443 12.74 -8.88 11.50
N TYR A 444 12.82 -7.83 10.69
CA TYR A 444 12.95 -7.95 9.23
C TYR A 444 14.41 -7.87 8.81
N HIS A 445 14.85 -8.87 8.06
CA HIS A 445 16.20 -8.97 7.50
C HIS A 445 16.17 -8.64 6.01
N ALA A 446 16.50 -7.39 5.65
CA ALA A 446 16.47 -6.97 4.26
C ALA A 446 17.42 -7.82 3.38
N PRO A 447 16.91 -8.49 2.32
CA PRO A 447 17.70 -9.38 1.48
C PRO A 447 18.86 -8.63 0.83
N GLY A 448 20.04 -9.26 0.83
CA GLY A 448 21.26 -8.71 0.23
C GLY A 448 21.94 -7.58 1.02
N LEU A 449 21.33 -7.04 2.09
CA LEU A 449 21.90 -5.92 2.85
C LEU A 449 23.25 -6.28 3.46
N SER A 450 23.40 -7.46 4.05
CA SER A 450 24.66 -7.92 4.64
C SER A 450 25.75 -8.11 3.57
N ALA A 451 25.43 -8.73 2.45
CA ALA A 451 26.35 -8.88 1.33
C ALA A 451 26.76 -7.51 0.76
N GLY A 452 25.82 -6.59 0.59
CA GLY A 452 26.09 -5.23 0.13
C GLY A 452 27.02 -4.44 1.06
N LYS A 453 26.87 -4.59 2.38
CA LYS A 453 27.78 -4.00 3.37
C LYS A 453 29.22 -4.50 3.22
N TRP A 454 29.42 -5.82 3.05
CA TRP A 454 30.74 -6.40 2.87
C TRP A 454 31.37 -6.00 1.52
N ILE A 455 30.60 -5.98 0.43
CA ILE A 455 31.07 -5.53 -0.89
C ILE A 455 31.50 -4.07 -0.82
N SER A 456 30.72 -3.22 -0.17
CA SER A 456 31.04 -1.80 0.02
C SER A 456 32.31 -1.61 0.85
N LEU A 457 32.47 -2.36 1.94
CA LEU A 457 33.68 -2.31 2.75
C LEU A 457 34.90 -2.75 1.95
N ALA A 458 34.80 -3.87 1.20
CA ALA A 458 35.89 -4.32 0.33
C ALA A 458 36.24 -3.26 -0.73
N GLY A 459 35.26 -2.61 -1.34
CA GLY A 459 35.46 -1.51 -2.28
C GLY A 459 36.22 -0.32 -1.67
N ILE A 460 35.86 0.08 -0.45
CA ILE A 460 36.54 1.15 0.29
C ILE A 460 38.00 0.76 0.58
N LEU A 461 38.23 -0.47 1.03
CA LEU A 461 39.58 -0.97 1.33
C LEU A 461 40.47 -1.05 0.08
N LEU A 462 39.91 -1.52 -1.05
CA LEU A 462 40.61 -1.53 -2.33
C LEU A 462 40.96 -0.11 -2.80
N TRP A 463 40.02 0.82 -2.69
CA TRP A 463 40.25 2.22 -3.04
C TRP A 463 41.36 2.85 -2.17
N ALA A 464 41.30 2.65 -0.85
CA ALA A 464 42.32 3.13 0.08
C ALA A 464 43.70 2.51 -0.21
N GLY A 465 43.73 1.21 -0.53
CA GLY A 465 44.98 0.52 -0.93
C GLY A 465 45.57 1.09 -2.21
N MET A 466 44.77 1.29 -3.24
CA MET A 466 45.21 1.93 -4.49
C MET A 466 45.72 3.36 -4.25
N TRP A 467 45.05 4.15 -3.43
CA TRP A 467 45.46 5.49 -3.08
C TRP A 467 46.81 5.51 -2.33
N LEU A 468 47.04 4.60 -1.41
CA LEU A 468 48.35 4.45 -0.71
C LEU A 468 49.46 4.04 -1.68
N LEU A 469 49.17 3.09 -2.58
CA LEU A 469 50.16 2.66 -3.60
C LEU A 469 50.52 3.81 -4.56
N THR A 470 49.52 4.54 -5.07
CA THR A 470 49.81 5.71 -5.95
C THR A 470 50.61 6.77 -5.24
N ARG A 471 50.35 7.05 -3.96
CA ARG A 471 51.19 7.97 -3.14
C ARG A 471 52.63 7.46 -2.98
N LYS A 472 52.82 6.16 -2.77
CA LYS A 472 54.16 5.55 -2.62
C LYS A 472 54.96 5.67 -3.92
N PHE A 473 54.32 5.37 -5.07
CA PHE A 473 54.98 5.51 -6.39
C PHE A 473 55.30 6.97 -6.74
N SER A 474 54.38 7.89 -6.51
CA SER A 474 54.61 9.34 -6.73
C SER A 474 55.72 9.93 -5.83
N ARG A 475 55.97 9.35 -4.65
CA ARG A 475 57.08 9.74 -3.78
C ARG A 475 58.40 9.10 -4.24
N ALA A 476 58.37 7.90 -4.79
CA ALA A 476 59.58 7.26 -5.34
C ALA A 476 60.09 7.96 -6.60
N GLU A 477 59.21 8.43 -7.49
CA GLU A 477 59.58 9.26 -8.67
C GLU A 477 60.14 10.63 -8.33
N LYS A 478 59.80 11.19 -7.16
CA LYS A 478 60.38 12.51 -6.76
C LYS A 478 61.73 12.41 -6.10
N ASN A 479 62.17 11.19 -5.77
CA ASN A 479 63.46 10.94 -5.09
C ASN A 479 64.49 10.31 -6.08
N LEU A 480 64.14 10.13 -7.35
CA LEU A 480 65.02 9.83 -8.48
C LEU A 480 65.20 11.09 -9.31
#